data_270b1c5c4035cb1f711b0278036b9bd3
#
_entry.id   270b1c5c4035cb1f711b0278036b9bd3
#
_cell.length_a   1.000
_cell.length_b   1.000
_cell.length_c   1.000
_cell.angle_alpha   90.00
_cell.angle_beta   90.00
_cell.angle_gamma   90.00
#
_symmetry.space_group_name_H-M   'P 1'
#
loop_
_entity.id
_entity.type
_entity.pdbx_description
1 polymer ?
#
loop_
_entity_poly.entity_id
_entity_poly.type
_entity_poly.pdbx_seq_one_letter_code
_entity_poly.pdbx_strand_id
1 'polypeptide(L)'
;MSREKAIETFRNMGENYKVQIIEALPEGEEISLYTQGAWGDLCRGPHVPSTGKLKAFKLTKVAGAYWRGDSNNEMLQRIYGTAWASKKQLKQYLSRIQEAEKRDHRKIAKKLGLFHTQEEAPGMVFWHPAGWSIYQTIEQYMRKAQQENGYQEIRTPQLVDLSLWEKSGH
;
A
#
# COMPACT_ATOMS: atom_id res chain seq x y z
N MET A 1 -18.46 19.83 -14.03
CA MET A 1 -19.71 20.49 -13.53
C MET A 1 -19.39 21.39 -12.36
N SER A 2 -20.32 22.31 -11.96
CA SER A 2 -20.09 23.12 -10.76
C SER A 2 -20.13 22.29 -9.49
N ARG A 3 -19.46 22.78 -8.43
CA ARG A 3 -19.38 22.10 -7.12
C ARG A 3 -20.77 21.90 -6.51
N GLU A 4 -21.60 22.92 -6.54
CA GLU A 4 -22.96 22.88 -6.00
C GLU A 4 -23.80 21.80 -6.67
N LYS A 5 -23.75 21.75 -8.00
CA LYS A 5 -24.47 20.75 -8.80
C LYS A 5 -23.95 19.33 -8.53
N ALA A 6 -22.64 19.15 -8.33
CA ALA A 6 -22.08 17.86 -7.98
C ALA A 6 -22.53 17.39 -6.59
N ILE A 7 -22.48 18.27 -5.59
CA ILE A 7 -22.97 18.01 -4.24
C ILE A 7 -24.45 17.62 -4.25
N GLU A 8 -25.28 18.39 -4.93
CA GLU A 8 -26.72 18.11 -5.06
C GLU A 8 -26.95 16.73 -5.71
N THR A 9 -26.26 16.44 -6.80
CA THR A 9 -26.38 15.17 -7.52
C THR A 9 -26.06 13.98 -6.60
N PHE A 10 -24.92 13.99 -5.94
CA PHE A 10 -24.51 12.86 -5.07
C PHE A 10 -25.31 12.78 -3.78
N ARG A 11 -25.79 13.90 -3.25
CA ARG A 11 -26.71 13.91 -2.09
C ARG A 11 -28.04 13.26 -2.44
N ASN A 12 -28.60 13.55 -3.61
CA ASN A 12 -29.83 12.91 -4.10
C ASN A 12 -29.67 11.41 -4.38
N MET A 13 -28.44 10.97 -4.67
CA MET A 13 -28.10 9.55 -4.82
C MET A 13 -27.82 8.84 -3.48
N GLY A 14 -27.78 9.56 -2.36
CA GLY A 14 -27.42 9.01 -1.04
C GLY A 14 -25.92 8.75 -0.85
N GLU A 15 -25.08 9.28 -1.73
CA GLU A 15 -23.64 9.03 -1.78
C GLU A 15 -22.87 10.01 -0.87
N ASN A 16 -23.07 9.93 0.44
CA ASN A 16 -22.56 10.88 1.42
C ASN A 16 -21.04 10.99 1.43
N TYR A 17 -20.31 9.89 1.21
CA TYR A 17 -18.84 9.92 1.12
C TYR A 17 -18.34 10.75 -0.06
N LYS A 18 -19.04 10.72 -1.19
CA LYS A 18 -18.72 11.52 -2.37
C LYS A 18 -18.98 13.01 -2.12
N VAL A 19 -20.07 13.32 -1.42
CA VAL A 19 -20.34 14.69 -0.96
C VAL A 19 -19.18 15.22 -0.11
N GLN A 20 -18.72 14.45 0.89
CA GLN A 20 -17.59 14.82 1.72
C GLN A 20 -16.27 14.99 0.94
N ILE A 21 -16.06 14.17 -0.10
CA ILE A 21 -14.88 14.33 -0.98
C ILE A 21 -14.97 15.66 -1.72
N ILE A 22 -16.11 15.97 -2.30
CA ILE A 22 -16.32 17.21 -3.09
C ILE A 22 -16.15 18.44 -2.20
N GLU A 23 -16.72 18.43 -0.99
CA GLU A 23 -16.62 19.52 -0.04
C GLU A 23 -15.17 19.80 0.43
N ALA A 24 -14.34 18.75 0.44
CA ALA A 24 -12.94 18.83 0.83
C ALA A 24 -11.98 19.24 -0.31
N LEU A 25 -12.45 19.32 -1.55
CA LEU A 25 -11.62 19.75 -2.68
C LEU A 25 -11.28 21.25 -2.54
N PRO A 26 -10.10 21.70 -2.97
CA PRO A 26 -9.75 23.12 -3.03
C PRO A 26 -10.73 23.92 -3.89
N GLU A 27 -10.88 25.22 -3.59
CA GLU A 27 -11.68 26.11 -4.42
C GLU A 27 -11.10 26.21 -5.84
N GLY A 28 -11.97 26.25 -6.84
CA GLY A 28 -11.56 26.35 -8.25
C GLY A 28 -11.14 25.03 -8.89
N GLU A 29 -11.14 23.91 -8.15
CA GLU A 29 -10.83 22.61 -8.73
C GLU A 29 -11.99 22.13 -9.61
N GLU A 30 -11.66 21.66 -10.83
CA GLU A 30 -12.65 21.15 -11.78
C GLU A 30 -13.19 19.80 -11.32
N ILE A 31 -14.51 19.68 -11.24
CA ILE A 31 -15.19 18.45 -10.87
C ILE A 31 -15.73 17.78 -12.12
N SER A 32 -15.21 16.59 -12.42
CA SER A 32 -15.66 15.78 -13.54
C SER A 32 -16.44 14.55 -13.08
N LEU A 33 -17.55 14.29 -13.77
CA LEU A 33 -18.38 13.11 -13.60
C LEU A 33 -18.20 12.21 -14.82
N TYR A 34 -17.93 10.94 -14.56
CA TYR A 34 -17.86 9.91 -15.58
C TYR A 34 -19.10 9.01 -15.49
N THR A 35 -19.79 8.83 -16.61
CA THR A 35 -21.01 8.03 -16.68
C THR A 35 -20.84 6.83 -17.60
N GLN A 36 -21.45 5.71 -17.22
CA GLN A 36 -21.47 4.48 -17.98
C GLN A 36 -22.86 3.83 -17.88
N GLY A 37 -23.68 4.00 -18.89
CA GLY A 37 -25.09 3.62 -18.83
C GLY A 37 -25.80 4.42 -17.72
N ALA A 38 -26.49 3.72 -16.83
CA ALA A 38 -27.17 4.31 -15.68
C ALA A 38 -26.26 4.58 -14.47
N TRP A 39 -25.00 4.16 -14.52
CA TRP A 39 -24.02 4.37 -13.45
C TRP A 39 -23.18 5.62 -13.70
N GLY A 40 -22.90 6.38 -12.66
CA GLY A 40 -22.02 7.54 -12.72
C GLY A 40 -21.24 7.75 -11.44
N ASP A 41 -19.99 8.24 -11.58
CA ASP A 41 -19.12 8.53 -10.44
C ASP A 41 -18.15 9.67 -10.72
N LEU A 42 -17.58 10.22 -9.64
CA LEU A 42 -16.47 11.17 -9.71
C LEU A 42 -15.24 10.49 -10.29
N CYS A 43 -14.64 11.07 -11.30
CA CYS A 43 -13.36 10.59 -11.83
C CYS A 43 -12.61 11.67 -12.60
N ARG A 44 -11.30 11.73 -12.41
CA ARG A 44 -10.41 12.64 -13.14
C ARG A 44 -9.91 12.07 -14.47
N GLY A 45 -10.15 10.77 -14.73
CA GLY A 45 -9.58 10.10 -15.89
C GLY A 45 -8.07 9.84 -15.76
N PRO A 46 -7.39 9.44 -16.84
CA PRO A 46 -8.01 9.12 -18.14
C PRO A 46 -8.86 7.86 -18.11
N HIS A 47 -9.76 7.71 -19.08
CA HIS A 47 -10.68 6.57 -19.19
C HIS A 47 -10.47 5.82 -20.50
N VAL A 48 -10.76 4.52 -20.49
CA VAL A 48 -10.85 3.74 -21.73
C VAL A 48 -12.14 4.11 -22.47
N PRO A 49 -12.15 4.08 -23.81
CA PRO A 49 -13.32 4.45 -24.61
C PRO A 49 -14.55 3.56 -24.37
N SER A 50 -14.33 2.33 -23.91
CA SER A 50 -15.36 1.34 -23.64
C SER A 50 -14.82 0.26 -22.72
N THR A 51 -15.64 -0.26 -21.81
CA THR A 51 -15.33 -1.44 -20.97
C THR A 51 -15.02 -2.68 -21.79
N GLY A 52 -15.50 -2.77 -23.04
CA GLY A 52 -15.13 -3.83 -23.97
C GLY A 52 -13.62 -3.90 -24.29
N LYS A 53 -12.85 -2.85 -23.97
CA LYS A 53 -11.39 -2.86 -24.06
C LYS A 53 -10.73 -3.63 -22.92
N LEU A 54 -11.41 -3.82 -21.79
CA LEU A 54 -10.91 -4.52 -20.60
C LEU A 54 -11.11 -6.04 -20.75
N LYS A 55 -10.34 -6.69 -21.62
CA LYS A 55 -10.51 -8.11 -21.98
C LYS A 55 -9.92 -9.07 -20.96
N ALA A 56 -8.97 -8.62 -20.18
CA ALA A 56 -8.22 -9.48 -19.24
C ALA A 56 -8.10 -8.76 -17.88
N PHE A 57 -9.02 -9.02 -16.97
CA PHE A 57 -9.01 -8.48 -15.61
C PHE A 57 -9.32 -9.58 -14.59
N LYS A 58 -8.96 -9.32 -13.35
CA LYS A 58 -9.31 -10.18 -12.20
C LYS A 58 -9.46 -9.33 -10.95
N LEU A 59 -10.52 -9.56 -10.18
CA LEU A 59 -10.63 -9.10 -8.82
C LEU A 59 -9.78 -10.01 -7.93
N THR A 60 -8.92 -9.44 -7.09
CA THR A 60 -7.88 -10.19 -6.38
C THR A 60 -8.18 -10.37 -4.90
N LYS A 61 -8.67 -9.35 -4.22
CA LYS A 61 -9.00 -9.41 -2.80
C LYS A 61 -10.00 -8.34 -2.39
N VAL A 62 -10.62 -8.55 -1.23
CA VAL A 62 -11.35 -7.54 -0.47
C VAL A 62 -10.60 -7.32 0.84
N ALA A 63 -10.51 -6.08 1.29
CA ALA A 63 -9.92 -5.72 2.58
C ALA A 63 -10.70 -4.57 3.22
N GLY A 64 -10.71 -4.51 4.55
CA GLY A 64 -11.19 -3.34 5.29
C GLY A 64 -10.27 -2.13 5.03
N ALA A 65 -10.87 -0.95 5.01
CA ALA A 65 -10.16 0.32 4.92
C ALA A 65 -10.96 1.39 5.67
N TYR A 66 -10.39 2.01 6.67
CA TYR A 66 -11.03 3.12 7.35
C TYR A 66 -11.19 4.32 6.41
N TRP A 67 -12.34 4.98 6.51
CA TRP A 67 -12.58 6.19 5.74
C TRP A 67 -11.51 7.24 6.02
N ARG A 68 -10.90 7.79 4.96
CA ARG A 68 -9.77 8.73 5.02
C ARG A 68 -8.53 8.23 5.77
N GLY A 69 -8.42 6.93 6.01
CA GLY A 69 -7.28 6.34 6.73
C GLY A 69 -7.29 6.53 8.24
N ASP A 70 -8.33 7.11 8.81
CA ASP A 70 -8.49 7.33 10.24
C ASP A 70 -9.27 6.17 10.87
N SER A 71 -8.67 5.49 11.85
CA SER A 71 -9.27 4.36 12.56
C SER A 71 -10.51 4.71 13.40
N ASN A 72 -10.74 5.99 13.66
CA ASN A 72 -11.96 6.47 14.33
C ASN A 72 -13.15 6.60 13.38
N ASN A 73 -12.92 6.58 12.08
CA ASN A 73 -13.95 6.62 11.07
C ASN A 73 -14.47 5.21 10.74
N GLU A 74 -15.55 5.17 9.96
CA GLU A 74 -16.19 3.93 9.52
C GLU A 74 -15.24 3.07 8.70
N MET A 75 -15.32 1.76 8.95
CA MET A 75 -14.58 0.78 8.16
C MET A 75 -15.37 0.43 6.90
N LEU A 76 -14.79 0.78 5.75
CA LEU A 76 -15.33 0.47 4.43
C LEU A 76 -14.66 -0.77 3.86
N GLN A 77 -15.26 -1.33 2.80
CA GLN A 77 -14.68 -2.44 2.05
C GLN A 77 -13.95 -1.89 0.82
N ARG A 78 -12.70 -2.28 0.65
CA ARG A 78 -11.88 -1.98 -0.53
C ARG A 78 -11.70 -3.22 -1.37
N ILE A 79 -12.18 -3.15 -2.61
CA ILE A 79 -12.03 -4.23 -3.60
C ILE A 79 -10.79 -3.93 -4.45
N TYR A 80 -9.89 -4.89 -4.53
CA TYR A 80 -8.67 -4.80 -5.33
C TYR A 80 -8.83 -5.63 -6.60
N GLY A 81 -8.28 -5.12 -7.67
CA GLY A 81 -8.27 -5.80 -8.96
C GLY A 81 -7.07 -5.41 -9.81
N THR A 82 -6.90 -6.11 -10.91
CA THR A 82 -5.88 -5.83 -11.92
C THR A 82 -6.44 -6.06 -13.31
N ALA A 83 -6.01 -5.26 -14.29
CA ALA A 83 -6.38 -5.40 -15.68
C ALA A 83 -5.14 -5.35 -16.58
N TRP A 84 -5.15 -6.12 -17.66
CA TRP A 84 -4.02 -6.33 -18.57
C TRP A 84 -4.47 -6.31 -20.02
N ALA A 85 -3.56 -5.99 -20.93
CA ALA A 85 -3.86 -5.95 -22.35
C ALA A 85 -4.20 -7.33 -22.94
N SER A 86 -3.74 -8.42 -22.32
CA SER A 86 -4.03 -9.79 -22.77
C SER A 86 -4.16 -10.78 -21.62
N LYS A 87 -4.89 -11.88 -21.85
CA LYS A 87 -5.01 -13.00 -20.91
C LYS A 87 -3.64 -13.62 -20.57
N LYS A 88 -2.70 -13.61 -21.53
CA LYS A 88 -1.32 -14.11 -21.31
C LYS A 88 -0.60 -13.27 -20.25
N GLN A 89 -0.64 -11.96 -20.37
CA GLN A 89 -0.03 -11.05 -19.40
C GLN A 89 -0.68 -11.18 -18.01
N LEU A 90 -2.01 -11.25 -17.94
CA LEU A 90 -2.72 -11.51 -16.69
C LEU A 90 -2.27 -12.81 -16.04
N LYS A 91 -2.18 -13.91 -16.80
CA LYS A 91 -1.69 -15.20 -16.31
C LYS A 91 -0.25 -15.11 -15.78
N GLN A 92 0.65 -14.44 -16.50
CA GLN A 92 2.04 -14.22 -16.07
C GLN A 92 2.11 -13.43 -14.77
N TYR A 93 1.31 -12.37 -14.65
CA TYR A 93 1.23 -11.57 -13.42
C TYR A 93 0.76 -12.41 -12.23
N LEU A 94 -0.33 -13.17 -12.39
CA LEU A 94 -0.88 -14.00 -11.32
C LEU A 94 0.10 -15.11 -10.90
N SER A 95 0.79 -15.75 -11.86
CA SER A 95 1.85 -16.72 -11.55
C SER A 95 2.99 -16.07 -10.76
N ARG A 96 3.41 -14.86 -11.13
CA ARG A 96 4.46 -14.12 -10.39
C ARG A 96 4.03 -13.83 -8.95
N ILE A 97 2.77 -13.43 -8.72
CA ILE A 97 2.25 -13.22 -7.36
C ILE A 97 2.25 -14.52 -6.56
N GLN A 98 1.80 -15.63 -7.14
CA GLN A 98 1.84 -16.95 -6.48
C GLN A 98 3.27 -17.38 -6.13
N GLU A 99 4.23 -17.16 -7.03
CA GLU A 99 5.64 -17.44 -6.75
C GLU A 99 6.21 -16.54 -5.65
N ALA A 100 5.83 -15.26 -5.62
CA ALA A 100 6.21 -14.35 -4.55
C ALA A 100 5.65 -14.80 -3.18
N GLU A 101 4.41 -15.27 -3.13
CA GLU A 101 3.80 -15.80 -1.91
C GLU A 101 4.49 -17.08 -1.39
N LYS A 102 4.98 -17.94 -2.28
CA LYS A 102 5.79 -19.12 -1.90
C LYS A 102 7.14 -18.73 -1.33
N ARG A 103 7.69 -17.59 -1.76
CA ARG A 103 8.98 -17.05 -1.33
C ARG A 103 8.87 -16.04 -0.18
N ASP A 104 7.70 -15.93 0.45
CA ASP A 104 7.53 -15.06 1.61
C ASP A 104 8.51 -15.50 2.73
N HIS A 105 9.47 -14.60 3.01
CA HIS A 105 10.52 -14.84 4.01
C HIS A 105 9.96 -15.17 5.40
N ARG A 106 8.79 -14.66 5.76
CA ARG A 106 8.15 -14.95 7.06
C ARG A 106 7.71 -16.40 7.15
N LYS A 107 7.15 -16.94 6.06
CA LYS A 107 6.74 -18.37 5.98
C LYS A 107 7.96 -19.28 5.94
N ILE A 108 8.96 -18.92 5.14
CA ILE A 108 10.20 -19.67 5.01
C ILE A 108 10.97 -19.67 6.34
N ALA A 109 11.13 -18.51 6.96
CA ALA A 109 11.81 -18.36 8.23
C ALA A 109 11.17 -19.17 9.36
N LYS A 110 9.83 -19.16 9.45
CA LYS A 110 9.10 -19.99 10.39
C LYS A 110 9.34 -21.48 10.16
N LYS A 111 9.29 -21.92 8.89
CA LYS A 111 9.53 -23.33 8.52
C LYS A 111 10.95 -23.79 8.83
N LEU A 112 11.93 -22.90 8.66
CA LEU A 112 13.34 -23.18 8.92
C LEU A 112 13.78 -22.85 10.36
N GLY A 113 12.88 -22.36 11.22
CA GLY A 113 13.21 -22.00 12.59
C GLY A 113 14.25 -20.88 12.68
N LEU A 114 14.20 -19.87 11.80
CA LEU A 114 15.21 -18.81 11.75
C LEU A 114 14.98 -17.73 12.80
N PHE A 115 13.72 -17.39 13.06
CA PHE A 115 13.34 -16.37 14.05
C PHE A 115 11.87 -16.51 14.45
N HIS A 116 11.47 -15.79 15.48
CA HIS A 116 10.07 -15.56 15.84
C HIS A 116 9.85 -14.12 16.29
N THR A 117 8.58 -13.74 16.39
CA THR A 117 8.11 -12.49 17.00
C THR A 117 7.13 -12.84 18.12
N GLN A 118 7.05 -12.00 19.13
CA GLN A 118 6.12 -12.19 20.26
C GLN A 118 5.55 -10.86 20.74
N GLU A 119 4.47 -10.93 21.53
CA GLU A 119 3.69 -9.75 21.93
C GLU A 119 4.46 -8.80 22.85
N GLU A 120 5.41 -9.30 23.62
CA GLU A 120 6.23 -8.50 24.54
C GLU A 120 7.24 -7.59 23.83
N ALA A 121 7.48 -7.81 22.54
CA ALA A 121 8.39 -7.00 21.74
C ALA A 121 7.78 -6.74 20.34
N PRO A 122 6.73 -5.91 20.21
CA PRO A 122 6.08 -5.65 18.96
C PRO A 122 7.05 -5.08 17.91
N GLY A 123 7.11 -5.69 16.74
CA GLY A 123 7.99 -5.28 15.65
C GLY A 123 9.46 -5.70 15.80
N MET A 124 9.85 -6.32 16.89
CA MET A 124 11.19 -6.85 17.10
C MET A 124 11.26 -8.34 16.80
N VAL A 125 12.44 -8.80 16.39
CA VAL A 125 12.70 -10.18 15.98
C VAL A 125 13.62 -10.87 16.97
N PHE A 126 13.19 -12.05 17.44
CA PHE A 126 14.01 -12.95 18.25
C PHE A 126 14.70 -13.96 17.32
N TRP A 127 15.99 -13.79 17.13
CA TRP A 127 16.80 -14.61 16.24
C TRP A 127 17.15 -15.96 16.87
N HIS A 128 16.90 -17.05 16.14
CA HIS A 128 17.40 -18.36 16.48
C HIS A 128 18.83 -18.58 15.91
N PRO A 129 19.57 -19.58 16.34
CA PRO A 129 20.97 -19.73 15.95
C PRO A 129 21.22 -19.72 14.44
N ALA A 130 20.41 -20.45 13.66
CA ALA A 130 20.53 -20.47 12.20
C ALA A 130 20.22 -19.12 11.56
N GLY A 131 19.17 -18.44 12.04
CA GLY A 131 18.81 -17.10 11.58
C GLY A 131 19.86 -16.06 11.93
N TRP A 132 20.43 -16.15 13.15
CA TRP A 132 21.49 -15.27 13.59
C TRP A 132 22.77 -15.42 12.75
N SER A 133 23.14 -16.64 12.40
CA SER A 133 24.27 -16.88 11.48
C SER A 133 24.08 -16.23 10.11
N ILE A 134 22.88 -16.31 9.55
CA ILE A 134 22.55 -15.64 8.28
C ILE A 134 22.64 -14.12 8.45
N TYR A 135 22.06 -13.57 9.54
CA TYR A 135 22.11 -12.14 9.83
C TYR A 135 23.54 -11.63 9.89
N GLN A 136 24.40 -12.28 10.69
CA GLN A 136 25.82 -11.91 10.82
C GLN A 136 26.58 -11.97 9.50
N THR A 137 26.31 -12.98 8.68
CA THR A 137 26.94 -13.12 7.36
C THR A 137 26.59 -11.93 6.45
N ILE A 138 25.33 -11.52 6.42
CA ILE A 138 24.88 -10.37 5.63
C ILE A 138 25.48 -9.07 6.20
N GLU A 139 25.46 -8.90 7.50
CA GLU A 139 26.04 -7.72 8.17
C GLU A 139 27.53 -7.56 7.87
N GLN A 140 28.30 -8.63 7.97
CA GLN A 140 29.73 -8.65 7.65
C GLN A 140 29.99 -8.33 6.18
N TYR A 141 29.19 -8.90 5.28
CA TYR A 141 29.28 -8.60 3.85
C TYR A 141 29.04 -7.11 3.57
N MET A 142 28.00 -6.52 4.19
CA MET A 142 27.69 -5.11 4.00
C MET A 142 28.78 -4.20 4.57
N ARG A 143 29.30 -4.51 5.75
CA ARG A 143 30.45 -3.76 6.34
C ARG A 143 31.65 -3.77 5.38
N LYS A 144 32.01 -4.97 4.89
CA LYS A 144 33.11 -5.11 3.96
C LYS A 144 32.89 -4.29 2.68
N ALA A 145 31.71 -4.42 2.06
CA ALA A 145 31.40 -3.67 0.86
C ALA A 145 31.43 -2.15 1.06
N GLN A 146 30.95 -1.66 2.21
CA GLN A 146 31.01 -0.25 2.56
C GLN A 146 32.45 0.24 2.76
N GLN A 147 33.28 -0.50 3.50
CA GLN A 147 34.70 -0.19 3.72
C GLN A 147 35.49 -0.13 2.40
N GLU A 148 35.29 -1.11 1.51
CA GLU A 148 35.93 -1.16 0.19
C GLU A 148 35.54 0.03 -0.70
N ASN A 149 34.38 0.65 -0.44
CA ASN A 149 33.91 1.86 -1.15
C ASN A 149 34.18 3.15 -0.36
N GLY A 150 35.02 3.14 0.66
CA GLY A 150 35.50 4.32 1.38
C GLY A 150 34.54 4.88 2.44
N TYR A 151 33.47 4.13 2.81
CA TYR A 151 32.57 4.53 3.89
C TYR A 151 33.20 4.21 5.26
N GLN A 152 32.98 5.08 6.22
CA GLN A 152 33.39 4.91 7.60
C GLN A 152 32.21 4.48 8.47
N GLU A 153 32.38 3.42 9.26
CA GLU A 153 31.35 2.98 10.20
C GLU A 153 31.35 3.89 11.43
N ILE A 154 30.18 4.39 11.80
CA ILE A 154 29.96 5.12 13.04
C ILE A 154 28.94 4.38 13.91
N ARG A 155 28.99 4.59 15.22
CA ARG A 155 28.01 4.05 16.14
C ARG A 155 27.45 5.16 17.01
N THR A 156 26.15 5.39 16.88
CA THR A 156 25.42 6.41 17.65
C THR A 156 24.60 5.75 18.77
N PRO A 157 24.23 6.48 19.84
CA PRO A 157 23.29 5.99 20.85
C PRO A 157 21.95 5.62 20.20
N GLN A 158 21.35 4.52 20.65
CA GLN A 158 20.02 4.10 20.19
C GLN A 158 18.88 4.90 20.86
N LEU A 159 19.11 5.33 22.10
CA LEU A 159 18.20 6.18 22.85
C LEU A 159 18.75 7.60 22.88
N VAL A 160 17.96 8.54 22.43
CA VAL A 160 18.30 9.97 22.39
C VAL A 160 17.13 10.79 22.94
N ASP A 161 17.41 12.02 23.38
CA ASP A 161 16.41 12.95 23.85
C ASP A 161 15.43 13.33 22.73
N LEU A 162 14.16 13.53 23.08
CA LEU A 162 13.07 13.89 22.15
C LEU A 162 13.41 15.14 21.33
N SER A 163 14.13 16.10 21.91
CA SER A 163 14.53 17.33 21.23
C SER A 163 15.35 17.11 19.96
N LEU A 164 16.08 15.97 19.85
CA LEU A 164 16.82 15.65 18.64
C LEU A 164 15.87 15.28 17.50
N TRP A 165 14.80 14.55 17.80
CA TRP A 165 13.75 14.18 16.83
C TRP A 165 12.98 15.40 16.34
N GLU A 166 12.61 16.29 17.25
CA GLU A 166 11.94 17.56 16.92
C GLU A 166 12.79 18.43 15.99
N LYS A 167 14.10 18.57 16.28
CA LYS A 167 15.03 19.33 15.43
C LYS A 167 15.24 18.71 14.04
N SER A 168 15.21 17.40 13.94
CA SER A 168 15.38 16.70 12.65
C SER A 168 14.10 16.64 11.81
N GLY A 169 12.94 17.00 12.39
CA GLY A 169 11.65 16.98 11.71
C GLY A 169 11.05 15.59 11.50
N HIS A 170 11.44 14.62 12.32
CA HIS A 170 10.89 13.24 12.29
C HIS A 170 9.74 13.08 13.28
#